data_d9f0b0c2c42e28712e6ea8bbce396013
#
_entry.id   d9f0b0c2c42e28712e6ea8bbce396013
#
_cell.length_a   1.000
_cell.length_b   1.000
_cell.length_c   1.000
_cell.angle_alpha   90.00
_cell.angle_beta   90.00
_cell.angle_gamma   90.00
#
_symmetry.space_group_name_H-M   'P 1'
#
loop_
_entity.id
_entity.type
_entity.pdbx_description
1 polymer ?
#
loop_
_entity_poly.entity_id
_entity_poly.type
_entity_poly.pdbx_seq_one_letter_code
_entity_poly.pdbx_strand_id
1 'polypeptide(L)'
;GHISHWHHELWANGYSSRPGRSLIPTLLGASQCAQGQPMPLAINPPLAAGGGSDRNAIPGYSFDNTHVVNHRLTVMPIRTSAMRALGAFANVFAIESFMDELAHASGQDPLQFRKLHMQDPRSLAVLNAVVDRSTWWHLPKAEGVGHGVAWARYKNTSAWCAVLARVQAGETLRVLQLDVAVDVGRVVDLDGVINQTEGGALQGMSWALKEAVQFDRTRITTQSWADYPILRFSEVPELKIHVLDQPEQPSLGAGESVQGPVAAALSNALFDALEVRVRNLPLSQDHILQALNAPN
;
A
#
# COMPACT_ATOMS: atom_id res chain seq x y z
N GLY A 1 -25.48 4.86 -5.46
CA GLY A 1 -24.03 4.73 -5.60
C GLY A 1 -23.22 5.43 -4.49
N HIS A 2 -23.88 5.91 -3.40
CA HIS A 2 -23.18 6.44 -2.24
C HIS A 2 -22.97 5.36 -1.18
N ILE A 3 -21.81 5.36 -0.53
CA ILE A 3 -21.52 4.51 0.62
C ILE A 3 -22.08 5.20 1.87
N SER A 4 -23.08 4.59 2.50
CA SER A 4 -23.70 5.10 3.73
C SER A 4 -23.01 4.57 5.00
N HIS A 5 -22.44 3.38 4.93
CA HIS A 5 -21.77 2.73 6.05
C HIS A 5 -20.49 2.05 5.58
N TRP A 6 -19.41 2.32 6.31
CA TRP A 6 -18.12 1.68 6.13
C TRP A 6 -17.71 0.96 7.39
N HIS A 7 -17.49 -0.35 7.29
CA HIS A 7 -16.96 -1.16 8.37
C HIS A 7 -15.65 -1.81 7.94
N HIS A 8 -14.59 -1.57 8.70
CA HIS A 8 -13.26 -2.11 8.44
C HIS A 8 -12.72 -2.76 9.70
N GLU A 9 -12.45 -4.05 9.64
CA GLU A 9 -11.77 -4.79 10.70
C GLU A 9 -10.41 -5.28 10.21
N LEU A 10 -9.42 -5.19 11.07
CA LEU A 10 -8.09 -5.71 10.80
C LEU A 10 -7.55 -6.50 11.99
N TRP A 11 -6.80 -7.54 11.71
CA TRP A 11 -6.11 -8.38 12.68
C TRP A 11 -4.62 -8.27 12.42
N ALA A 12 -3.88 -7.66 13.35
CA ALA A 12 -2.45 -7.44 13.19
C ALA A 12 -1.73 -7.43 14.53
N ASN A 13 -0.45 -7.82 14.53
CA ASN A 13 0.39 -7.63 15.69
C ASN A 13 0.88 -6.17 15.79
N GLY A 14 1.58 -5.84 16.88
CA GLY A 14 2.19 -4.52 17.01
C GLY A 14 3.40 -4.34 16.09
N TYR A 15 3.76 -3.10 15.81
CA TYR A 15 4.80 -2.71 14.85
C TYR A 15 6.13 -2.27 15.48
N SER A 16 6.27 -2.31 16.81
CA SER A 16 7.49 -1.90 17.52
C SER A 16 8.05 -3.03 18.35
N SER A 17 8.68 -4.01 17.71
CA SER A 17 9.41 -5.10 18.38
C SER A 17 10.92 -5.06 18.12
N ARG A 18 11.42 -4.06 17.41
CA ARG A 18 12.85 -3.83 17.21
C ARG A 18 13.49 -3.21 18.46
N PRO A 19 14.79 -3.40 18.66
CA PRO A 19 15.56 -2.65 19.65
C PRO A 19 15.36 -1.15 19.42
N GLY A 20 14.88 -0.44 20.43
CA GLY A 20 14.56 0.98 20.34
C GLY A 20 15.34 1.80 21.37
N ARG A 21 14.84 2.97 21.71
CA ARG A 21 15.40 3.87 22.74
C ARG A 21 15.11 3.37 24.17
N SER A 22 15.30 2.08 24.42
CA SER A 22 15.18 1.50 25.76
C SER A 22 16.47 1.83 26.54
N LEU A 23 16.32 2.11 27.83
CA LEU A 23 17.46 2.23 28.75
C LEU A 23 18.23 0.91 28.89
N ILE A 24 17.54 -0.21 28.63
CA ILE A 24 18.13 -1.55 28.58
C ILE A 24 18.11 -2.01 27.13
N PRO A 25 19.26 -2.21 26.47
CA PRO A 25 19.30 -2.72 25.11
C PRO A 25 18.59 -4.07 25.00
N THR A 26 17.69 -4.21 24.03
CA THR A 26 17.03 -5.47 23.76
C THR A 26 18.00 -6.37 22.96
N LEU A 27 18.62 -7.32 23.66
CA LEU A 27 19.49 -8.32 23.03
C LEU A 27 18.62 -9.48 22.53
N LEU A 28 18.39 -9.52 21.21
CA LEU A 28 17.49 -10.53 20.60
C LEU A 28 17.96 -11.97 20.86
N GLY A 29 19.28 -12.22 20.84
CA GLY A 29 19.86 -13.52 21.15
C GLY A 29 19.59 -13.97 22.59
N ALA A 30 19.50 -13.03 23.53
CA ALA A 30 19.27 -13.35 24.93
C ALA A 30 17.90 -14.01 25.17
N SER A 31 16.88 -13.70 24.37
CA SER A 31 15.55 -14.32 24.47
C SER A 31 15.55 -15.80 24.05
N GLN A 32 16.56 -16.24 23.34
CA GLN A 32 16.73 -17.63 22.88
C GLN A 32 17.58 -18.49 23.84
N CYS A 33 18.15 -17.88 24.88
CA CYS A 33 18.90 -18.61 25.89
C CYS A 33 17.97 -19.28 26.91
N ALA A 34 18.38 -20.38 27.49
CA ALA A 34 17.58 -21.16 28.44
C ALA A 34 17.09 -20.37 29.68
N GLN A 35 17.80 -19.30 30.04
CA GLN A 35 17.42 -18.36 31.11
C GLN A 35 17.10 -16.97 30.57
N GLY A 36 16.85 -16.85 29.28
CA GLY A 36 16.61 -15.60 28.58
C GLY A 36 15.28 -14.96 28.97
N GLN A 37 15.25 -13.64 29.00
CA GLN A 37 14.00 -12.90 29.19
C GLN A 37 13.14 -13.01 27.93
N PRO A 38 11.84 -13.30 28.04
CA PRO A 38 10.97 -13.35 26.88
C PRO A 38 10.96 -11.99 26.17
N MET A 39 10.89 -12.03 24.85
CA MET A 39 10.73 -10.80 24.06
C MET A 39 9.46 -10.06 24.46
N PRO A 40 9.52 -8.74 24.69
CA PRO A 40 8.32 -7.96 24.94
C PRO A 40 7.39 -8.03 23.72
N LEU A 41 6.09 -7.99 23.99
CA LEU A 41 5.09 -7.90 22.91
C LEU A 41 5.32 -6.64 22.09
N ALA A 42 5.21 -6.78 20.77
CA ALA A 42 5.24 -5.62 19.89
C ALA A 42 4.09 -4.66 20.22
N ILE A 43 4.38 -3.37 20.25
CA ILE A 43 3.40 -2.32 20.54
C ILE A 43 3.09 -1.52 19.25
N ASN A 44 1.94 -0.88 19.22
CA ASN A 44 1.63 0.12 18.21
C ASN A 44 1.93 1.52 18.75
N PRO A 45 2.49 2.43 17.95
CA PRO A 45 2.40 3.85 18.24
C PRO A 45 0.92 4.27 18.34
N PRO A 46 0.57 5.24 19.22
CA PRO A 46 -0.81 5.73 19.28
C PRO A 46 -1.23 6.41 17.96
N LEU A 47 -2.53 6.43 17.67
CA LEU A 47 -3.07 7.08 16.45
C LEU A 47 -2.64 8.54 16.33
N ALA A 48 -2.57 9.29 17.45
CA ALA A 48 -2.07 10.66 17.46
C ALA A 48 -0.61 10.80 16.96
N ALA A 49 0.19 9.72 17.06
CA ALA A 49 1.53 9.63 16.48
C ALA A 49 1.55 8.93 15.11
N GLY A 50 0.38 8.75 14.51
CA GLY A 50 0.18 8.15 13.19
C GLY A 50 -0.06 6.64 13.19
N GLY A 51 -0.30 6.02 14.35
CA GLY A 51 -0.65 4.60 14.44
C GLY A 51 0.46 3.62 14.07
N GLY A 52 0.16 2.33 14.20
CA GLY A 52 1.02 1.22 13.81
C GLY A 52 0.31 0.31 12.78
N SER A 53 -0.26 -0.80 13.24
CA SER A 53 -1.10 -1.68 12.41
C SER A 53 -2.34 -0.98 11.87
N ASP A 54 -2.88 -0.04 12.61
CA ASP A 54 -4.04 0.79 12.31
C ASP A 54 -3.74 2.05 11.49
N ARG A 55 -2.48 2.24 11.07
CA ARG A 55 -2.11 3.37 10.20
C ARG A 55 -2.87 3.29 8.88
N ASN A 56 -3.60 4.38 8.55
CA ASN A 56 -4.49 4.43 7.40
C ASN A 56 -5.63 3.39 7.38
N ALA A 57 -5.97 2.76 8.52
CA ALA A 57 -7.15 1.90 8.61
C ALA A 57 -8.46 2.71 8.51
N ILE A 58 -8.44 3.97 8.94
CA ILE A 58 -9.53 4.90 8.67
C ILE A 58 -9.40 5.37 7.22
N PRO A 59 -10.40 5.13 6.37
CA PRO A 59 -10.35 5.56 4.98
C PRO A 59 -10.28 7.08 4.86
N GLY A 60 -9.58 7.59 3.86
CA GLY A 60 -9.47 9.02 3.58
C GLY A 60 -10.70 9.62 2.88
N TYR A 61 -11.79 8.87 2.83
CA TYR A 61 -13.06 9.25 2.20
C TYR A 61 -14.05 9.82 3.23
N SER A 62 -15.07 10.49 2.75
CA SER A 62 -16.18 11.01 3.57
C SER A 62 -17.38 10.08 3.45
N PHE A 63 -17.61 9.28 4.48
CA PHE A 63 -18.77 8.42 4.59
C PHE A 63 -19.66 8.88 5.75
N ASP A 64 -20.97 8.64 5.65
CA ASP A 64 -21.92 9.03 6.69
C ASP A 64 -21.61 8.34 8.03
N ASN A 65 -21.26 7.06 7.96
CA ASN A 65 -20.90 6.25 9.13
C ASN A 65 -19.64 5.45 8.85
N THR A 66 -18.64 5.57 9.72
CA THR A 66 -17.39 4.84 9.63
C THR A 66 -17.10 4.14 10.96
N HIS A 67 -16.89 2.83 10.91
CA HIS A 67 -16.51 2.01 12.05
C HIS A 67 -15.24 1.21 11.69
N VAL A 68 -14.18 1.40 12.48
CA VAL A 68 -12.89 0.71 12.27
C VAL A 68 -12.49 0.01 13.55
N VAL A 69 -12.19 -1.29 13.46
CA VAL A 69 -11.77 -2.11 14.59
C VAL A 69 -10.39 -2.71 14.31
N ASN A 70 -9.45 -2.50 15.23
CA ASN A 70 -8.12 -3.11 15.18
C ASN A 70 -8.01 -4.19 16.27
N HIS A 71 -8.00 -5.45 15.84
CA HIS A 71 -7.79 -6.61 16.69
C HIS A 71 -6.29 -6.90 16.80
N ARG A 72 -5.70 -6.54 17.94
CA ARG A 72 -4.28 -6.76 18.16
C ARG A 72 -3.98 -8.24 18.44
N LEU A 73 -3.23 -8.86 17.54
CA LEU A 73 -2.70 -10.20 17.74
C LEU A 73 -1.45 -10.14 18.64
N THR A 74 -1.46 -10.92 19.70
CA THR A 74 -0.34 -11.00 20.66
C THR A 74 0.52 -12.24 20.47
N VAL A 75 0.02 -13.23 19.73
CA VAL A 75 0.74 -14.46 19.38
C VAL A 75 0.94 -14.49 17.87
N MET A 76 2.18 -14.57 17.44
CA MET A 76 2.57 -14.60 16.04
C MET A 76 3.50 -15.79 15.79
N PRO A 77 3.41 -16.46 14.63
CA PRO A 77 4.28 -17.60 14.31
C PRO A 77 5.75 -17.21 14.15
N ILE A 78 6.00 -15.97 13.74
CA ILE A 78 7.35 -15.41 13.60
C ILE A 78 7.39 -14.01 14.24
N ARG A 79 8.56 -13.60 14.68
CA ARG A 79 8.77 -12.24 15.15
C ARG A 79 8.69 -11.26 13.97
N THR A 80 7.88 -10.23 14.12
CA THR A 80 7.71 -9.18 13.12
C THR A 80 8.09 -7.81 13.67
N SER A 81 8.37 -6.86 12.81
CA SER A 81 8.61 -5.46 13.15
C SER A 81 8.18 -4.55 11.99
N ALA A 82 8.27 -3.23 12.21
CA ALA A 82 7.84 -2.26 11.24
C ALA A 82 8.65 -2.34 9.92
N MET A 83 7.94 -2.39 8.81
CA MET A 83 8.44 -2.04 7.49
C MET A 83 8.12 -0.57 7.18
N ARG A 84 8.67 -0.01 6.12
CA ARG A 84 8.35 1.33 5.62
C ARG A 84 6.82 1.43 5.38
N ALA A 85 6.18 2.53 5.75
CA ALA A 85 4.73 2.76 5.74
C ALA A 85 3.92 2.02 6.82
N LEU A 86 4.47 1.07 7.56
CA LEU A 86 3.77 0.30 8.60
C LEU A 86 2.44 -0.29 8.08
N GLY A 87 1.35 -0.18 8.85
CA GLY A 87 0.03 -0.67 8.48
C GLY A 87 -0.58 0.00 7.25
N ALA A 88 -0.10 1.18 6.85
CA ALA A 88 -0.64 1.88 5.68
C ALA A 88 -0.52 1.06 4.40
N PHE A 89 0.53 0.25 4.24
CA PHE A 89 0.69 -0.61 3.06
C PHE A 89 -0.51 -1.55 2.88
N ALA A 90 -0.85 -2.32 3.91
CA ALA A 90 -1.93 -3.29 3.84
C ALA A 90 -3.33 -2.63 3.92
N ASN A 91 -3.49 -1.62 4.77
CA ASN A 91 -4.79 -0.96 4.94
C ASN A 91 -5.21 -0.18 3.69
N VAL A 92 -4.29 0.55 3.05
CA VAL A 92 -4.59 1.26 1.79
C VAL A 92 -4.85 0.25 0.67
N PHE A 93 -4.07 -0.85 0.60
CA PHE A 93 -4.35 -1.93 -0.34
C PHE A 93 -5.79 -2.45 -0.19
N ALA A 94 -6.22 -2.76 1.03
CA ALA A 94 -7.56 -3.28 1.29
C ALA A 94 -8.64 -2.23 0.96
N ILE A 95 -8.49 -1.00 1.45
CA ILE A 95 -9.47 0.09 1.25
C ILE A 95 -9.62 0.41 -0.24
N GLU A 96 -8.53 0.63 -0.95
CA GLU A 96 -8.56 1.07 -2.32
C GLU A 96 -8.97 -0.04 -3.30
N SER A 97 -8.64 -1.30 -2.98
CA SER A 97 -9.18 -2.45 -3.74
C SER A 97 -10.68 -2.59 -3.53
N PHE A 98 -11.17 -2.41 -2.30
CA PHE A 98 -12.60 -2.50 -2.02
C PHE A 98 -13.39 -1.31 -2.59
N MET A 99 -12.83 -0.10 -2.59
CA MET A 99 -13.42 1.05 -3.30
C MET A 99 -13.59 0.78 -4.80
N ASP A 100 -12.63 0.08 -5.39
CA ASP A 100 -12.69 -0.34 -6.79
C ASP A 100 -13.79 -1.38 -7.03
N GLU A 101 -13.91 -2.36 -6.13
CA GLU A 101 -14.99 -3.36 -6.16
C GLU A 101 -16.37 -2.71 -6.07
N LEU A 102 -16.55 -1.76 -5.16
CA LEU A 102 -17.81 -1.04 -4.98
C LEU A 102 -18.15 -0.17 -6.20
N ALA A 103 -17.15 0.44 -6.85
CA ALA A 103 -17.35 1.18 -8.09
C ALA A 103 -17.89 0.24 -9.19
N HIS A 104 -17.25 -0.90 -9.41
CA HIS A 104 -17.70 -1.90 -10.37
C HIS A 104 -19.09 -2.44 -10.04
N ALA A 105 -19.35 -2.80 -8.77
CA ALA A 105 -20.65 -3.29 -8.32
C ALA A 105 -21.79 -2.27 -8.51
N SER A 106 -21.47 -0.97 -8.47
CA SER A 106 -22.42 0.12 -8.73
C SER A 106 -22.49 0.57 -10.19
N GLY A 107 -21.70 -0.06 -11.08
CA GLY A 107 -21.64 0.30 -12.51
C GLY A 107 -21.02 1.68 -12.75
N GLN A 108 -20.17 2.16 -11.84
CA GLN A 108 -19.53 3.47 -11.93
C GLN A 108 -18.06 3.35 -12.30
N ASP A 109 -17.55 4.38 -12.96
CA ASP A 109 -16.12 4.53 -13.21
C ASP A 109 -15.35 4.63 -11.88
N PRO A 110 -14.31 3.83 -11.65
CA PRO A 110 -13.58 3.78 -10.37
C PRO A 110 -12.98 5.12 -9.94
N LEU A 111 -12.57 5.97 -10.89
CA LEU A 111 -12.05 7.31 -10.60
C LEU A 111 -13.17 8.25 -10.14
N GLN A 112 -14.31 8.25 -10.87
CA GLN A 112 -15.45 9.09 -10.51
C GLN A 112 -16.07 8.66 -9.19
N PHE A 113 -16.16 7.35 -8.94
CA PHE A 113 -16.63 6.81 -7.67
C PHE A 113 -15.79 7.29 -6.48
N ARG A 114 -14.46 7.33 -6.61
CA ARG A 114 -13.59 7.90 -5.58
C ARG A 114 -13.85 9.39 -5.37
N LYS A 115 -13.93 10.17 -6.45
CA LYS A 115 -14.20 11.62 -6.38
C LYS A 115 -15.53 11.94 -5.71
N LEU A 116 -16.56 11.11 -5.94
CA LEU A 116 -17.87 11.25 -5.31
C LEU A 116 -17.82 11.21 -3.77
N HIS A 117 -16.87 10.44 -3.21
CA HIS A 117 -16.71 10.27 -1.77
C HIS A 117 -15.58 11.12 -1.16
N MET A 118 -15.01 12.05 -1.93
CA MET A 118 -13.94 12.94 -1.47
C MET A 118 -14.45 14.34 -1.18
N GLN A 119 -14.04 14.92 -0.05
CA GLN A 119 -14.31 16.32 0.30
C GLN A 119 -13.02 17.15 0.44
N ASP A 120 -11.89 16.52 0.72
CA ASP A 120 -10.61 17.21 0.88
C ASP A 120 -10.09 17.69 -0.49
N PRO A 121 -9.90 19.02 -0.70
CA PRO A 121 -9.47 19.55 -1.98
C PRO A 121 -8.05 19.09 -2.37
N ARG A 122 -7.17 18.80 -1.43
CA ARG A 122 -5.81 18.31 -1.73
C ARG A 122 -5.83 16.85 -2.18
N SER A 123 -6.73 16.03 -1.66
CA SER A 123 -6.98 14.67 -2.14
C SER A 123 -7.46 14.69 -3.60
N LEU A 124 -8.41 15.56 -3.91
CA LEU A 124 -8.90 15.76 -5.29
C LEU A 124 -7.79 16.30 -6.21
N ALA A 125 -6.94 17.21 -5.70
CA ALA A 125 -5.85 17.78 -6.48
C ALA A 125 -4.82 16.73 -6.92
N VAL A 126 -4.36 15.86 -6.03
CA VAL A 126 -3.40 14.80 -6.42
C VAL A 126 -4.03 13.79 -7.37
N LEU A 127 -5.31 13.43 -7.16
CA LEU A 127 -6.02 12.50 -8.02
C LEU A 127 -6.25 13.07 -9.43
N ASN A 128 -6.63 14.35 -9.53
CA ASN A 128 -6.75 15.03 -10.81
C ASN A 128 -5.39 15.17 -11.50
N ALA A 129 -4.36 15.60 -10.77
CA ALA A 129 -3.04 15.83 -11.34
C ALA A 129 -2.41 14.56 -11.94
N VAL A 130 -2.58 13.39 -11.30
CA VAL A 130 -2.04 12.15 -11.86
C VAL A 130 -2.77 11.73 -13.13
N VAL A 131 -4.08 11.96 -13.20
CA VAL A 131 -4.91 11.64 -14.38
C VAL A 131 -4.63 12.62 -15.52
N ASP A 132 -4.65 13.93 -15.26
CA ASP A 132 -4.47 14.98 -16.28
C ASP A 132 -3.07 14.95 -16.90
N ARG A 133 -2.06 14.50 -16.16
CA ARG A 133 -0.67 14.40 -16.62
C ARG A 133 -0.31 13.05 -17.21
N SER A 134 -1.18 12.05 -17.07
CA SER A 134 -0.99 10.73 -17.67
C SER A 134 -1.18 10.80 -19.18
N THR A 135 -0.24 10.21 -19.92
CA THR A 135 -0.30 10.15 -21.39
C THR A 135 -1.05 8.93 -21.91
N TRP A 136 -1.45 8.01 -21.04
CA TRP A 136 -2.01 6.72 -21.42
C TRP A 136 -3.35 6.39 -20.76
N TRP A 137 -3.72 7.06 -19.68
CA TRP A 137 -4.92 6.73 -18.89
C TRP A 137 -6.21 6.69 -19.73
N HIS A 138 -6.35 7.65 -20.64
CA HIS A 138 -7.53 7.75 -21.50
C HIS A 138 -7.39 7.03 -22.86
N LEU A 139 -6.26 6.34 -23.10
CA LEU A 139 -6.08 5.60 -24.33
C LEU A 139 -6.84 4.25 -24.29
N PRO A 140 -7.30 3.75 -25.48
CA PRO A 140 -7.83 2.40 -25.56
C PRO A 140 -6.83 1.37 -25.04
N LYS A 141 -7.31 0.39 -24.29
CA LYS A 141 -6.49 -0.69 -23.74
C LYS A 141 -6.28 -1.77 -24.79
N ALA A 142 -5.05 -2.27 -24.90
CA ALA A 142 -4.78 -3.49 -25.64
C ALA A 142 -5.27 -4.72 -24.87
N GLU A 143 -5.40 -5.86 -25.51
CA GLU A 143 -5.76 -7.13 -24.86
C GLU A 143 -4.77 -7.47 -23.74
N GLY A 144 -5.30 -7.86 -22.60
CA GLY A 144 -4.55 -8.18 -21.39
C GLY A 144 -3.89 -6.96 -20.70
N VAL A 145 -4.12 -5.74 -21.19
CA VAL A 145 -3.66 -4.51 -20.50
C VAL A 145 -4.74 -4.01 -19.57
N GLY A 146 -4.36 -3.78 -18.32
CA GLY A 146 -5.23 -3.19 -17.31
C GLY A 146 -4.71 -1.87 -16.75
N HIS A 147 -5.62 -1.02 -16.35
CA HIS A 147 -5.39 0.28 -15.72
C HIS A 147 -5.98 0.31 -14.32
N GLY A 148 -5.22 0.76 -13.34
CA GLY A 148 -5.67 0.87 -11.97
C GLY A 148 -5.34 2.21 -11.34
N VAL A 149 -6.20 2.67 -10.45
CA VAL A 149 -6.05 3.90 -9.70
C VAL A 149 -6.16 3.63 -8.22
N ALA A 150 -5.35 4.31 -7.42
CA ALA A 150 -5.46 4.34 -5.98
C ALA A 150 -4.88 5.64 -5.41
N TRP A 151 -5.29 6.00 -4.18
CA TRP A 151 -4.76 7.16 -3.50
C TRP A 151 -4.75 6.96 -1.99
N ALA A 152 -4.01 7.79 -1.28
CA ALA A 152 -4.10 7.90 0.17
C ALA A 152 -3.55 9.25 0.65
N ARG A 153 -4.04 9.70 1.82
CA ARG A 153 -3.36 10.68 2.65
C ARG A 153 -2.61 9.93 3.74
N TYR A 154 -1.30 9.86 3.66
CA TYR A 154 -0.50 9.09 4.61
C TYR A 154 -0.73 9.53 6.06
N LYS A 155 -0.93 8.57 6.98
CA LYS A 155 -1.32 8.79 8.39
C LYS A 155 -2.62 9.57 8.59
N ASN A 156 -3.41 9.79 7.55
CA ASN A 156 -4.57 10.68 7.52
C ASN A 156 -4.26 12.17 7.85
N THR A 157 -3.00 12.52 8.06
CA THR A 157 -2.54 13.85 8.47
C THR A 157 -1.32 14.35 7.71
N SER A 158 -0.64 13.50 6.96
CA SER A 158 0.61 13.81 6.25
C SER A 158 0.39 13.94 4.74
N ALA A 159 1.40 13.61 3.93
CA ALA A 159 1.39 13.79 2.49
C ALA A 159 0.26 13.03 1.78
N TRP A 160 -0.25 13.61 0.70
CA TRP A 160 -1.21 12.99 -0.22
C TRP A 160 -0.45 12.36 -1.38
N CYS A 161 -0.93 11.22 -1.82
CA CYS A 161 -0.37 10.51 -2.96
C CYS A 161 -1.47 9.81 -3.75
N ALA A 162 -1.45 9.97 -5.07
CA ALA A 162 -2.29 9.22 -6.00
C ALA A 162 -1.40 8.51 -7.02
N VAL A 163 -1.79 7.30 -7.39
CA VAL A 163 -1.05 6.43 -8.30
C VAL A 163 -1.97 5.89 -9.39
N LEU A 164 -1.50 5.97 -10.63
CA LEU A 164 -2.03 5.20 -11.75
C LEU A 164 -1.04 4.09 -12.09
N ALA A 165 -1.55 2.88 -12.25
CA ALA A 165 -0.76 1.74 -12.69
C ALA A 165 -1.29 1.20 -14.03
N ARG A 166 -0.38 0.92 -14.95
CA ARG A 166 -0.63 0.23 -16.19
C ARG A 166 0.11 -1.09 -16.19
N VAL A 167 -0.60 -2.19 -16.35
CA VAL A 167 -0.03 -3.52 -16.30
C VAL A 167 -0.37 -4.30 -17.57
N GLN A 168 0.46 -5.30 -17.90
CA GLN A 168 0.18 -6.35 -18.86
C GLN A 168 0.05 -7.65 -18.09
N ALA A 169 -1.13 -8.24 -18.09
CA ALA A 169 -1.37 -9.58 -17.57
C ALA A 169 -1.21 -10.62 -18.70
N GLY A 170 -0.53 -11.71 -18.40
CA GLY A 170 -0.25 -12.82 -19.29
C GLY A 170 0.26 -14.00 -18.47
N GLU A 171 1.26 -14.71 -18.93
CA GLU A 171 1.93 -15.75 -18.14
C GLU A 171 2.51 -15.20 -16.82
N THR A 172 2.90 -13.92 -16.82
CA THR A 172 3.34 -13.17 -15.65
C THR A 172 2.71 -11.78 -15.66
N LEU A 173 2.54 -11.19 -14.49
CA LEU A 173 2.13 -9.79 -14.36
C LEU A 173 3.34 -8.87 -14.57
N ARG A 174 3.29 -8.06 -15.62
CA ARG A 174 4.31 -7.06 -15.94
C ARG A 174 3.75 -5.66 -15.72
N VAL A 175 4.42 -4.86 -14.93
CA VAL A 175 4.11 -3.44 -14.79
C VAL A 175 4.75 -2.69 -15.95
N LEU A 176 3.94 -1.96 -16.70
CA LEU A 176 4.38 -1.19 -17.88
C LEU A 176 4.75 0.23 -17.48
N GLN A 177 3.91 0.85 -16.64
CA GLN A 177 4.10 2.22 -16.22
C GLN A 177 3.41 2.50 -14.88
N LEU A 178 4.02 3.38 -14.09
CA LEU A 178 3.41 3.99 -12.90
C LEU A 178 3.50 5.51 -13.05
N ASP A 179 2.37 6.19 -12.97
CA ASP A 179 2.31 7.64 -12.83
C ASP A 179 1.90 7.95 -11.38
N VAL A 180 2.65 8.83 -10.72
CA VAL A 180 2.46 9.16 -9.31
C VAL A 180 2.34 10.67 -9.16
N ALA A 181 1.28 11.15 -8.51
CA ALA A 181 1.19 12.53 -8.05
C ALA A 181 1.31 12.57 -6.53
N VAL A 182 2.14 13.48 -6.02
CA VAL A 182 2.39 13.63 -4.59
C VAL A 182 2.31 15.10 -4.18
N ASP A 183 1.65 15.36 -3.05
CA ASP A 183 1.59 16.65 -2.37
C ASP A 183 2.18 16.51 -0.97
N VAL A 184 3.35 17.11 -0.77
CA VAL A 184 4.09 17.11 0.50
C VAL A 184 4.05 18.47 1.20
N GLY A 185 3.10 19.34 0.84
CA GLY A 185 3.09 20.74 1.25
C GLY A 185 4.19 21.52 0.53
N ARG A 186 4.85 22.43 1.23
CA ARG A 186 6.02 23.15 0.70
C ARG A 186 7.13 22.17 0.36
N VAL A 187 7.59 22.19 -0.88
CA VAL A 187 8.73 21.42 -1.34
C VAL A 187 10.03 22.13 -0.94
N VAL A 188 10.82 21.51 -0.09
CA VAL A 188 12.12 22.03 0.36
C VAL A 188 13.22 21.62 -0.63
N ASP A 189 13.15 20.37 -1.08
CA ASP A 189 14.09 19.80 -2.04
C ASP A 189 13.30 18.94 -3.03
N LEU A 190 13.16 19.42 -4.25
CA LEU A 190 12.37 18.76 -5.29
C LEU A 190 12.97 17.41 -5.70
N ASP A 191 14.28 17.37 -5.88
CA ASP A 191 14.99 16.13 -6.25
C ASP A 191 14.87 15.08 -5.15
N GLY A 192 15.02 15.48 -3.90
CA GLY A 192 14.78 14.62 -2.74
C GLY A 192 13.37 14.07 -2.68
N VAL A 193 12.33 14.85 -2.95
CA VAL A 193 10.93 14.40 -2.99
C VAL A 193 10.72 13.40 -4.13
N ILE A 194 11.25 13.67 -5.32
CA ILE A 194 11.17 12.77 -6.48
C ILE A 194 11.84 11.43 -6.13
N ASN A 195 13.10 11.45 -5.69
CA ASN A 195 13.86 10.24 -5.36
C ASN A 195 13.18 9.40 -4.24
N GLN A 196 12.63 10.06 -3.20
CA GLN A 196 11.88 9.35 -2.16
C GLN A 196 10.60 8.69 -2.68
N THR A 197 9.92 9.35 -3.60
CA THR A 197 8.68 8.85 -4.20
C THR A 197 8.97 7.68 -5.16
N GLU A 198 9.98 7.81 -6.02
CA GLU A 198 10.43 6.74 -6.92
C GLU A 198 10.88 5.50 -6.14
N GLY A 199 11.81 5.68 -5.19
CA GLY A 199 12.29 4.58 -4.35
C GLY A 199 11.18 3.94 -3.53
N GLY A 200 10.20 4.72 -3.05
CA GLY A 200 9.03 4.22 -2.35
C GLY A 200 8.06 3.46 -3.25
N ALA A 201 7.85 3.91 -4.48
CA ALA A 201 7.02 3.25 -5.48
C ALA A 201 7.61 1.90 -5.88
N LEU A 202 8.90 1.85 -6.19
CA LEU A 202 9.60 0.61 -6.57
C LEU A 202 9.63 -0.39 -5.41
N GLN A 203 9.86 0.08 -4.18
CA GLN A 203 9.81 -0.78 -3.00
C GLN A 203 8.41 -1.34 -2.76
N GLY A 204 7.36 -0.50 -2.82
CA GLY A 204 5.97 -0.92 -2.69
C GLY A 204 5.56 -1.90 -3.80
N MET A 205 6.04 -1.69 -5.02
CA MET A 205 5.83 -2.62 -6.15
C MET A 205 6.53 -3.97 -5.91
N SER A 206 7.78 -3.97 -5.41
CA SER A 206 8.51 -5.19 -5.08
C SER A 206 7.77 -6.02 -4.03
N TRP A 207 7.28 -5.39 -2.97
CA TRP A 207 6.45 -6.06 -1.95
C TRP A 207 5.13 -6.59 -2.50
N ALA A 208 4.48 -5.78 -3.33
CA ALA A 208 3.19 -6.16 -3.90
C ALA A 208 3.28 -7.33 -4.88
N LEU A 209 4.42 -7.54 -5.55
CA LEU A 209 4.55 -8.53 -6.62
C LEU A 209 5.36 -9.75 -6.24
N LYS A 210 6.32 -9.66 -5.31
CA LYS A 210 7.36 -10.67 -5.14
C LYS A 210 7.67 -11.07 -3.71
N GLU A 211 7.77 -10.10 -2.81
CA GLU A 211 8.43 -10.31 -1.53
C GLU A 211 7.52 -10.98 -0.51
N ALA A 212 7.91 -12.15 -0.03
CA ALA A 212 7.23 -12.84 1.06
C ALA A 212 8.20 -13.73 1.83
N VAL A 213 8.21 -13.60 3.16
CA VAL A 213 8.92 -14.54 4.02
C VAL A 213 8.09 -15.81 4.13
N GLN A 214 8.68 -16.94 3.75
CA GLN A 214 8.07 -18.27 3.88
C GLN A 214 8.50 -18.92 5.20
N PHE A 215 7.57 -19.59 5.85
CA PHE A 215 7.83 -20.31 7.10
C PHE A 215 6.87 -21.50 7.26
N ASP A 216 7.30 -22.49 8.01
CA ASP A 216 6.49 -23.62 8.45
C ASP A 216 6.25 -23.57 9.97
N ARG A 217 5.77 -24.65 10.56
CA ARG A 217 5.51 -24.71 12.00
C ARG A 217 6.76 -24.66 12.87
N THR A 218 7.93 -24.86 12.30
CA THR A 218 9.19 -25.08 13.04
C THR A 218 10.24 -24.01 12.75
N ARG A 219 10.22 -23.40 11.57
CA ARG A 219 11.26 -22.47 11.13
C ARG A 219 10.82 -21.56 9.99
N ILE A 220 11.60 -20.50 9.78
CA ILE A 220 11.57 -19.72 8.53
C ILE A 220 12.24 -20.57 7.44
N THR A 221 11.53 -20.80 6.32
CA THR A 221 12.03 -21.58 5.18
C THR A 221 12.72 -20.72 4.14
N THR A 222 12.45 -19.42 4.11
CA THR A 222 13.24 -18.43 3.34
C THR A 222 14.64 -18.31 3.95
N GLN A 223 15.67 -18.81 3.28
CA GLN A 223 17.04 -18.88 3.81
C GLN A 223 18.08 -18.10 3.00
N SER A 224 17.71 -17.69 1.79
CA SER A 224 18.62 -17.00 0.87
C SER A 224 17.88 -15.94 0.05
N TRP A 225 18.66 -15.11 -0.65
CA TRP A 225 18.08 -14.17 -1.62
C TRP A 225 17.43 -14.86 -2.83
N ALA A 226 17.72 -16.12 -3.09
CA ALA A 226 17.03 -16.89 -4.10
C ALA A 226 15.59 -17.23 -3.68
N ASP A 227 15.38 -17.42 -2.37
CA ASP A 227 14.07 -17.73 -1.78
C ASP A 227 13.26 -16.45 -1.45
N TYR A 228 13.91 -15.29 -1.50
CA TYR A 228 13.31 -13.99 -1.25
C TYR A 228 13.59 -13.04 -2.43
N PRO A 229 12.91 -13.25 -3.57
CA PRO A 229 13.15 -12.44 -4.75
C PRO A 229 12.68 -11.00 -4.53
N ILE A 230 13.53 -10.05 -4.93
CA ILE A 230 13.20 -8.63 -4.99
C ILE A 230 13.06 -8.18 -6.45
N LEU A 231 12.55 -7.00 -6.67
CA LEU A 231 12.46 -6.39 -7.99
C LEU A 231 13.87 -6.20 -8.59
N ARG A 232 14.04 -6.59 -9.86
CA ARG A 232 15.30 -6.42 -10.61
C ARG A 232 15.24 -5.18 -11.49
N PHE A 233 16.36 -4.61 -11.86
CA PHE A 233 16.44 -3.45 -12.76
C PHE A 233 15.69 -3.66 -14.09
N SER A 234 15.73 -4.88 -14.63
CA SER A 234 15.00 -5.24 -15.87
C SER A 234 13.47 -5.25 -15.74
N GLU A 235 12.96 -5.18 -14.52
CA GLU A 235 11.53 -5.21 -14.20
C GLU A 235 11.00 -3.83 -13.78
N VAL A 236 11.89 -2.84 -13.70
CA VAL A 236 11.51 -1.46 -13.37
C VAL A 236 10.68 -0.88 -14.52
N PRO A 237 9.45 -0.42 -14.26
CA PRO A 237 8.59 0.17 -15.27
C PRO A 237 9.03 1.59 -15.63
N GLU A 238 8.39 2.17 -16.63
CA GLU A 238 8.40 3.63 -16.78
C GLU A 238 7.77 4.26 -15.54
N LEU A 239 8.44 5.24 -14.94
CA LEU A 239 8.00 5.89 -13.72
C LEU A 239 7.94 7.41 -13.94
N LYS A 240 6.76 8.02 -13.69
CA LYS A 240 6.57 9.46 -13.78
C LYS A 240 6.08 10.02 -12.46
N ILE A 241 6.87 10.93 -11.89
CA ILE A 241 6.54 11.59 -10.62
C ILE A 241 6.09 13.02 -10.87
N HIS A 242 4.93 13.37 -10.35
CA HIS A 242 4.33 14.69 -10.43
C HIS A 242 4.22 15.28 -9.03
N VAL A 243 5.11 16.20 -8.69
CA VAL A 243 5.09 16.89 -7.40
C VAL A 243 4.19 18.12 -7.49
N LEU A 244 3.26 18.24 -6.55
CA LEU A 244 2.42 19.41 -6.37
C LEU A 244 3.03 20.25 -5.24
N ASP A 245 3.71 21.34 -5.59
CA ASP A 245 4.26 22.27 -4.60
C ASP A 245 3.16 23.16 -4.02
N GLN A 246 3.13 23.24 -2.70
CA GLN A 246 2.20 24.07 -1.93
C GLN A 246 2.99 25.02 -1.02
N PRO A 247 3.58 26.09 -1.57
CA PRO A 247 4.55 26.91 -0.85
C PRO A 247 4.00 27.57 0.41
N GLU A 248 2.69 27.78 0.50
CA GLU A 248 2.01 28.36 1.67
C GLU A 248 1.65 27.32 2.74
N GLN A 249 1.84 26.03 2.45
CA GLN A 249 1.52 24.95 3.38
C GLN A 249 2.76 24.47 4.12
N PRO A 250 2.61 23.92 5.34
CA PRO A 250 3.73 23.28 6.04
C PRO A 250 4.33 22.14 5.20
N SER A 251 5.67 22.02 5.23
CA SER A 251 6.34 20.89 4.62
C SER A 251 6.00 19.60 5.37
N LEU A 252 5.71 18.54 4.62
CA LEU A 252 5.37 17.22 5.12
C LEU A 252 6.43 16.19 4.70
N GLY A 253 6.44 15.02 5.35
CA GLY A 253 7.38 13.95 5.00
C GLY A 253 6.99 13.24 3.71
N ALA A 254 7.93 13.04 2.79
CA ALA A 254 7.74 12.36 1.50
C ALA A 254 8.05 10.85 1.54
N GLY A 255 8.61 10.35 2.64
CA GLY A 255 9.27 9.02 2.65
C GLY A 255 8.35 7.81 2.61
N GLU A 256 7.05 7.93 2.95
CA GLU A 256 6.20 6.76 3.20
C GLU A 256 4.77 6.91 2.62
N SER A 257 4.55 7.82 1.69
CA SER A 257 3.20 8.13 1.18
C SER A 257 2.75 7.21 0.02
N VAL A 258 3.68 6.63 -0.72
CA VAL A 258 3.39 5.99 -2.01
C VAL A 258 3.20 4.47 -1.93
N GLN A 259 3.71 3.80 -0.90
CA GLN A 259 3.74 2.32 -0.83
C GLN A 259 2.36 1.68 -0.87
N GLY A 260 1.42 2.20 -0.07
CA GLY A 260 0.04 1.70 -0.04
C GLY A 260 -0.72 1.91 -1.36
N PRO A 261 -0.75 3.15 -1.89
CA PRO A 261 -1.38 3.43 -3.19
C PRO A 261 -0.82 2.60 -4.34
N VAL A 262 0.50 2.35 -4.40
CA VAL A 262 1.10 1.51 -5.46
C VAL A 262 0.55 0.10 -5.41
N ALA A 263 0.54 -0.55 -4.25
CA ALA A 263 0.03 -1.93 -4.12
C ALA A 263 -1.44 -2.03 -4.57
N ALA A 264 -2.26 -1.07 -4.16
CA ALA A 264 -3.67 -1.03 -4.52
C ALA A 264 -3.88 -0.75 -6.02
N ALA A 265 -3.17 0.22 -6.59
CA ALA A 265 -3.26 0.54 -8.01
C ALA A 265 -2.88 -0.66 -8.88
N LEU A 266 -1.84 -1.43 -8.50
CA LEU A 266 -1.45 -2.66 -9.18
C LEU A 266 -2.54 -3.74 -9.10
N SER A 267 -3.16 -3.92 -7.94
CA SER A 267 -4.27 -4.87 -7.78
C SER A 267 -5.49 -4.48 -8.60
N ASN A 268 -5.81 -3.19 -8.64
CA ASN A 268 -6.94 -2.67 -9.44
C ASN A 268 -6.65 -2.80 -10.94
N ALA A 269 -5.41 -2.55 -11.38
CA ALA A 269 -5.00 -2.76 -12.76
C ALA A 269 -5.02 -4.25 -13.15
N LEU A 270 -4.65 -5.15 -12.24
CA LEU A 270 -4.77 -6.59 -12.46
C LEU A 270 -6.24 -7.02 -12.63
N PHE A 271 -7.13 -6.50 -11.79
CA PHE A 271 -8.56 -6.76 -11.91
C PHE A 271 -9.12 -6.24 -13.25
N ASP A 272 -8.73 -5.03 -13.66
CA ASP A 272 -9.15 -4.44 -14.92
C ASP A 272 -8.64 -5.23 -16.15
N ALA A 273 -7.51 -5.96 -16.02
CA ALA A 273 -6.95 -6.80 -17.08
C ALA A 273 -7.58 -8.20 -17.16
N LEU A 274 -7.94 -8.80 -16.00
CA LEU A 274 -8.34 -10.22 -15.92
C LEU A 274 -9.75 -10.44 -15.37
N GLU A 275 -10.45 -9.40 -14.92
CA GLU A 275 -11.76 -9.46 -14.25
C GLU A 275 -11.77 -10.36 -12.99
N VAL A 276 -10.59 -10.57 -12.40
CA VAL A 276 -10.39 -11.41 -11.22
C VAL A 276 -9.77 -10.61 -10.08
N ARG A 277 -10.37 -10.69 -8.88
CA ARG A 277 -9.87 -9.97 -7.70
C ARG A 277 -8.94 -10.85 -6.87
N VAL A 278 -7.64 -10.48 -6.86
CA VAL A 278 -6.63 -11.11 -6.00
C VAL A 278 -6.55 -10.33 -4.69
N ARG A 279 -6.86 -11.00 -3.57
CA ARG A 279 -6.90 -10.37 -2.22
C ARG A 279 -5.65 -10.67 -1.39
N ASN A 280 -4.78 -11.53 -1.87
CA ASN A 280 -3.55 -11.95 -1.21
C ASN A 280 -2.34 -11.23 -1.81
N LEU A 281 -1.43 -10.78 -0.96
CA LEU A 281 -0.12 -10.28 -1.36
C LEU A 281 0.97 -11.34 -1.05
N PRO A 282 2.02 -11.42 -1.87
CA PRO A 282 2.20 -10.69 -3.13
C PRO A 282 1.22 -11.14 -4.22
N LEU A 283 1.00 -10.33 -5.26
CA LEU A 283 0.23 -10.66 -6.46
C LEU A 283 1.04 -11.65 -7.33
N SER A 284 1.39 -12.78 -6.73
CA SER A 284 2.17 -13.84 -7.37
C SER A 284 1.35 -14.60 -8.40
N GLN A 285 2.03 -15.28 -9.31
CA GLN A 285 1.37 -16.15 -10.29
C GLN A 285 0.45 -17.18 -9.61
N ASP A 286 0.89 -17.77 -8.49
CA ASP A 286 0.10 -18.74 -7.74
C ASP A 286 -1.19 -18.12 -7.18
N HIS A 287 -1.13 -16.93 -6.59
CA HIS A 287 -2.31 -16.24 -6.09
C HIS A 287 -3.27 -15.81 -7.21
N ILE A 288 -2.74 -15.41 -8.37
CA ILE A 288 -3.54 -15.08 -9.56
C ILE A 288 -4.25 -16.33 -10.07
N LEU A 289 -3.52 -17.44 -10.22
CA LEU A 289 -4.11 -18.72 -10.68
C LEU A 289 -5.14 -19.26 -9.68
N GLN A 290 -4.89 -19.15 -8.38
CA GLN A 290 -5.88 -19.51 -7.35
C GLN A 290 -7.16 -18.68 -7.48
N ALA A 291 -7.05 -17.38 -7.71
CA ALA A 291 -8.20 -16.51 -7.89
C ALA A 291 -8.97 -16.81 -9.19
N LEU A 292 -8.26 -17.12 -10.28
CA LEU A 292 -8.87 -17.51 -11.58
C LEU A 292 -9.64 -18.84 -11.48
N ASN A 293 -9.18 -19.76 -10.63
CA ASN A 293 -9.78 -21.08 -10.44
C ASN A 293 -10.78 -21.13 -9.27
N ALA A 294 -10.96 -20.05 -8.54
CA ALA A 294 -11.94 -19.98 -7.46
C ALA A 294 -13.38 -20.03 -8.05
N PRO A 295 -14.30 -20.79 -7.50
CA PRO A 295 -15.70 -20.72 -7.90
C PRO A 295 -16.24 -19.31 -7.60
N ASN A 296 -16.93 -18.74 -8.56
CA ASN A 296 -17.64 -17.45 -8.44
C ASN A 296 -18.73 -17.49 -7.38
#